data_d81a3b995fb417d91a3b61cfece2ba14
#
_entry.id   d81a3b995fb417d91a3b61cfece2ba14
#
_cell.length_a   1.000
_cell.length_b   1.000
_cell.length_c   1.000
_cell.angle_alpha   90.00
_cell.angle_beta   90.00
_cell.angle_gamma   90.00
#
_symmetry.space_group_name_H-M   'P 1'
#
loop_
_entity.id
_entity.type
_entity.pdbx_description
1 polymer ?
#
loop_
_entity_poly.entity_id
_entity_poly.type
_entity_poly.pdbx_seq_one_letter_code
_entity_poly.pdbx_strand_id
1 'polypeptide(L)'
;MKKEVLLMVGPTTVPERVLQAMNRKSISHRSKEYCDMHQRIREGLKKIFRTQNEVFILTSSGTGAMEAALQNCFSVGDEVVVPVLGTFSEQFASMAEAHKLKVIRVEIDLGEAADVDKVMEHVTENTKGLFVVHNESSTGVTNDLKAFGKALEGSDTLLITDSVSGAGGLEIRMDEWNIDIVLSSSQKALMAPAGLAFISLSDKAWKATESSNLPKFYFDLNKSRKFQEINQTPNTPAVYNMFAVEEALNIIFEEGLDNVYKRHMENSQQVIEGIRKLGYDIFPKDDKYASRTLTAVYAPGKAKDIVKGLAEQGIIVNAGLPPIADDVFRVGTMGYVYKEDIDAFLEALSKIN
;
A
#
# COMPACT_ATOMS: atom_id res chain seq x y z
N MET A 1 22.21 9.82 -22.67
CA MET A 1 21.78 10.05 -21.29
C MET A 1 22.16 8.82 -20.51
N LYS A 2 22.73 8.97 -19.29
CA LYS A 2 22.90 7.80 -18.41
C LYS A 2 21.52 7.24 -18.10
N LYS A 3 21.36 5.91 -18.12
CA LYS A 3 20.11 5.26 -17.73
C LYS A 3 19.87 5.57 -16.25
N GLU A 4 18.79 6.26 -15.93
CA GLU A 4 18.40 6.50 -14.54
C GLU A 4 17.86 5.22 -13.92
N VAL A 5 18.25 4.93 -12.69
CA VAL A 5 17.73 3.83 -11.88
C VAL A 5 16.80 4.44 -10.84
N LEU A 6 15.51 4.08 -10.92
CA LEU A 6 14.48 4.61 -10.04
C LEU A 6 14.19 3.61 -8.90
N LEU A 7 14.71 3.91 -7.71
CA LEU A 7 14.47 3.17 -6.47
C LEU A 7 13.55 3.96 -5.54
N MET A 8 12.41 4.39 -6.11
CA MET A 8 11.43 5.21 -5.41
C MET A 8 10.40 4.35 -4.66
N VAL A 9 9.95 4.85 -3.52
CA VAL A 9 8.90 4.24 -2.69
C VAL A 9 7.50 4.45 -3.28
N GLY A 10 7.43 4.99 -4.48
CA GLY A 10 6.22 5.25 -5.28
C GLY A 10 6.07 6.73 -5.65
N PRO A 11 5.58 7.00 -6.87
CA PRO A 11 5.30 6.01 -7.92
C PRO A 11 6.55 5.20 -8.29
N THR A 12 6.37 3.89 -8.56
CA THR A 12 7.47 3.00 -8.92
C THR A 12 7.73 3.00 -10.42
N THR A 13 8.84 2.40 -10.85
CA THR A 13 9.12 2.17 -12.27
C THR A 13 7.98 1.39 -12.91
N VAL A 14 7.44 1.93 -13.99
CA VAL A 14 6.44 1.26 -14.82
C VAL A 14 7.16 0.49 -15.91
N PRO A 15 6.98 -0.84 -16.04
CA PRO A 15 7.59 -1.63 -17.08
C PRO A 15 7.19 -1.15 -18.48
N GLU A 16 8.12 -1.22 -19.45
CA GLU A 16 7.86 -0.81 -20.83
C GLU A 16 6.63 -1.51 -21.42
N ARG A 17 6.46 -2.79 -21.13
CA ARG A 17 5.32 -3.60 -21.56
C ARG A 17 3.98 -3.04 -21.04
N VAL A 18 3.97 -2.52 -19.82
CA VAL A 18 2.80 -1.85 -19.21
C VAL A 18 2.53 -0.50 -19.88
N LEU A 19 3.58 0.28 -20.19
CA LEU A 19 3.43 1.54 -20.94
C LEU A 19 2.90 1.29 -22.34
N GLN A 20 3.37 0.25 -23.02
CA GLN A 20 2.88 -0.15 -24.36
C GLN A 20 1.41 -0.58 -24.33
N ALA A 21 0.95 -1.23 -23.25
CA ALA A 21 -0.45 -1.59 -23.11
C ALA A 21 -1.38 -0.36 -23.09
N MET A 22 -0.90 0.79 -22.61
CA MET A 22 -1.64 2.04 -22.63
C MET A 22 -1.77 2.67 -24.03
N ASN A 23 -0.96 2.25 -24.99
CA ASN A 23 -1.02 2.76 -26.37
C ASN A 23 -2.07 2.04 -27.23
N ARG A 24 -3.12 1.53 -26.61
CA ARG A 24 -4.27 0.90 -27.28
C ARG A 24 -5.31 1.95 -27.67
N LYS A 25 -6.13 1.61 -28.68
CA LYS A 25 -7.30 2.44 -29.01
C LYS A 25 -8.26 2.52 -27.83
N SER A 26 -8.85 3.69 -27.61
CA SER A 26 -9.88 3.87 -26.61
C SER A 26 -11.06 2.93 -26.86
N ILE A 27 -11.62 2.39 -25.79
CA ILE A 27 -12.83 1.57 -25.80
C ILE A 27 -13.90 2.23 -24.95
N SER A 28 -15.16 1.95 -25.28
CA SER A 28 -16.27 2.38 -24.41
C SER A 28 -16.23 1.62 -23.09
N HIS A 29 -16.31 2.34 -21.97
CA HIS A 29 -16.41 1.73 -20.64
C HIS A 29 -17.74 1.01 -20.38
N ARG A 30 -18.61 0.92 -21.43
CA ARG A 30 -19.86 0.14 -21.44
C ARG A 30 -19.80 -1.02 -22.45
N SER A 31 -18.69 -1.18 -23.16
CA SER A 31 -18.51 -2.27 -24.13
C SER A 31 -18.24 -3.61 -23.44
N LYS A 32 -18.51 -4.70 -24.15
CA LYS A 32 -18.18 -6.05 -23.70
C LYS A 32 -16.67 -6.19 -23.43
N GLU A 33 -15.83 -5.61 -24.29
CA GLU A 33 -14.37 -5.64 -24.12
C GLU A 33 -13.94 -5.02 -22.80
N TYR A 34 -14.53 -3.89 -22.40
CA TYR A 34 -14.27 -3.28 -21.10
C TYR A 34 -14.77 -4.17 -19.94
N CYS A 35 -15.98 -4.71 -20.05
CA CYS A 35 -16.55 -5.57 -19.01
C CYS A 35 -15.67 -6.81 -18.76
N ASP A 36 -15.19 -7.43 -19.84
CA ASP A 36 -14.31 -8.60 -19.76
C ASP A 36 -12.95 -8.23 -19.13
N MET A 37 -12.36 -7.08 -19.51
CA MET A 37 -11.13 -6.56 -18.89
C MET A 37 -11.33 -6.25 -17.41
N HIS A 38 -12.40 -5.54 -17.07
CA HIS A 38 -12.72 -5.18 -15.69
C HIS A 38 -12.84 -6.44 -14.81
N GLN A 39 -13.47 -7.49 -15.31
CA GLN A 39 -13.58 -8.77 -14.63
C GLN A 39 -12.20 -9.41 -14.43
N ARG A 40 -11.35 -9.49 -15.48
CA ARG A 40 -10.01 -10.09 -15.35
C ARG A 40 -9.15 -9.36 -14.34
N ILE A 41 -9.20 -8.02 -14.31
CA ILE A 41 -8.44 -7.21 -13.33
C ILE A 41 -8.92 -7.54 -11.91
N ARG A 42 -10.22 -7.59 -11.67
CA ARG A 42 -10.77 -7.93 -10.34
C ARG A 42 -10.33 -9.32 -9.89
N GLU A 43 -10.44 -10.32 -10.76
CA GLU A 43 -9.99 -11.68 -10.45
C GLU A 43 -8.47 -11.74 -10.16
N GLY A 44 -7.68 -10.93 -10.88
CA GLY A 44 -6.27 -10.75 -10.57
C GLY A 44 -6.03 -10.13 -9.18
N LEU A 45 -6.75 -9.06 -8.85
CA LEU A 45 -6.64 -8.39 -7.56
C LEU A 45 -7.11 -9.27 -6.39
N LYS A 46 -8.14 -10.12 -6.58
CA LYS A 46 -8.55 -11.13 -5.59
C LYS A 46 -7.40 -12.08 -5.25
N LYS A 47 -6.61 -12.48 -6.25
CA LYS A 47 -5.41 -13.31 -6.03
C LYS A 47 -4.33 -12.55 -5.25
N ILE A 48 -4.12 -11.25 -5.55
CA ILE A 48 -3.18 -10.40 -4.81
C ILE A 48 -3.57 -10.28 -3.34
N PHE A 49 -4.85 -10.07 -3.05
CA PHE A 49 -5.36 -9.92 -1.67
C PHE A 49 -5.63 -11.27 -0.98
N ARG A 50 -5.53 -12.38 -1.73
CA ARG A 50 -5.91 -13.73 -1.27
C ARG A 50 -7.29 -13.75 -0.62
N THR A 51 -8.30 -13.31 -1.38
CA THR A 51 -9.68 -13.20 -0.92
C THR A 51 -10.68 -13.77 -1.93
N GLN A 52 -11.81 -14.27 -1.42
CA GLN A 52 -12.99 -14.59 -2.22
C GLN A 52 -13.92 -13.38 -2.34
N ASN A 53 -13.72 -12.36 -1.50
CA ASN A 53 -14.49 -11.14 -1.54
C ASN A 53 -14.26 -10.35 -2.83
N GLU A 54 -15.25 -9.57 -3.23
CA GLU A 54 -15.12 -8.71 -4.40
C GLU A 54 -14.15 -7.56 -4.18
N VAL A 55 -13.36 -7.27 -5.21
CA VAL A 55 -12.46 -6.10 -5.22
C VAL A 55 -13.06 -5.02 -6.12
N PHE A 56 -13.14 -3.81 -5.60
CA PHE A 56 -13.64 -2.63 -6.32
C PHE A 56 -12.48 -1.80 -6.83
N ILE A 57 -12.63 -1.31 -8.06
CA ILE A 57 -11.64 -0.47 -8.73
C ILE A 57 -12.15 0.96 -8.72
N LEU A 58 -11.40 1.85 -8.08
CA LEU A 58 -11.71 3.27 -7.95
C LEU A 58 -10.76 4.08 -8.82
N THR A 59 -11.27 5.05 -9.57
CA THR A 59 -10.43 6.06 -10.23
C THR A 59 -9.98 7.06 -9.18
N SER A 60 -8.87 6.76 -8.53
CA SER A 60 -8.39 7.50 -7.35
C SER A 60 -6.94 7.14 -7.01
N SER A 61 -6.37 7.82 -6.01
CA SER A 61 -5.18 7.38 -5.28
C SER A 61 -5.55 6.43 -4.13
N GLY A 62 -4.54 5.81 -3.48
CA GLY A 62 -4.75 5.00 -2.26
C GLY A 62 -5.46 5.79 -1.16
N THR A 63 -5.15 7.07 -1.01
CA THR A 63 -5.82 7.98 -0.06
C THR A 63 -7.34 8.02 -0.28
N GLY A 64 -7.79 8.03 -1.55
CA GLY A 64 -9.23 7.98 -1.84
C GLY A 64 -9.86 6.62 -1.51
N ALA A 65 -9.11 5.51 -1.54
CA ALA A 65 -9.62 4.23 -1.05
C ALA A 65 -9.75 4.21 0.48
N MET A 66 -8.81 4.86 1.21
CA MET A 66 -8.94 5.08 2.65
C MET A 66 -10.21 5.88 2.96
N GLU A 67 -10.44 6.97 2.25
CA GLU A 67 -11.64 7.79 2.40
C GLU A 67 -12.91 7.02 2.05
N ALA A 68 -12.88 6.21 0.99
CA ALA A 68 -13.99 5.32 0.63
C ALA A 68 -14.33 4.33 1.74
N ALA A 69 -13.33 3.72 2.40
CA ALA A 69 -13.55 2.83 3.55
C ALA A 69 -14.27 3.56 4.69
N LEU A 70 -13.79 4.75 5.06
CA LEU A 70 -14.40 5.57 6.12
C LEU A 70 -15.84 5.94 5.80
N GLN A 71 -16.07 6.52 4.63
CA GLN A 71 -17.40 7.01 4.24
C GLN A 71 -18.44 5.90 4.15
N ASN A 72 -18.03 4.69 3.80
CA ASN A 72 -18.98 3.59 3.61
C ASN A 72 -19.24 2.77 4.86
N CYS A 73 -18.32 2.68 5.81
CA CYS A 73 -18.42 1.74 6.93
C CYS A 73 -18.64 2.41 8.29
N PHE A 74 -18.53 3.76 8.37
CA PHE A 74 -18.60 4.46 9.64
C PHE A 74 -19.64 5.58 9.64
N SER A 75 -20.00 5.99 10.87
CA SER A 75 -20.91 7.10 11.17
C SER A 75 -20.21 8.17 11.99
N VAL A 76 -20.75 9.40 11.95
CA VAL A 76 -20.27 10.49 12.80
C VAL A 76 -20.28 10.05 14.27
N GLY A 77 -19.13 10.19 14.95
CA GLY A 77 -18.97 9.84 16.36
C GLY A 77 -18.57 8.40 16.63
N ASP A 78 -18.50 7.53 15.61
CA ASP A 78 -17.97 6.17 15.77
C ASP A 78 -16.54 6.21 16.30
N GLU A 79 -16.25 5.36 17.29
CA GLU A 79 -14.93 5.25 17.87
C GLU A 79 -14.05 4.31 17.05
N VAL A 80 -12.83 4.76 16.76
CA VAL A 80 -11.82 3.99 16.03
C VAL A 80 -10.47 4.09 16.73
N VAL A 81 -9.70 3.00 16.67
CA VAL A 81 -8.34 2.93 17.21
C VAL A 81 -7.35 2.95 16.05
N VAL A 82 -6.29 3.74 16.18
CA VAL A 82 -5.24 3.87 15.15
C VAL A 82 -3.87 3.81 15.82
N PRO A 83 -3.09 2.74 15.63
CA PRO A 83 -1.66 2.74 15.99
C PRO A 83 -0.91 3.67 15.03
N VAL A 84 -0.31 4.73 15.59
CA VAL A 84 0.41 5.77 14.87
C VAL A 84 1.91 5.54 15.01
N LEU A 85 2.55 5.14 13.91
CA LEU A 85 3.99 4.80 13.85
C LEU A 85 4.71 5.50 12.68
N GLY A 86 4.03 6.47 12.06
CA GLY A 86 4.60 7.26 10.96
C GLY A 86 3.58 8.09 10.21
N THR A 87 3.99 8.62 9.06
CA THR A 87 3.22 9.60 8.30
C THR A 87 1.89 9.02 7.76
N PHE A 88 1.86 7.75 7.32
CA PHE A 88 0.67 7.20 6.68
C PHE A 88 -0.37 6.73 7.69
N SER A 89 0.06 6.23 8.84
CA SER A 89 -0.83 5.95 9.96
C SER A 89 -1.40 7.24 10.57
N GLU A 90 -0.61 8.31 10.69
CA GLU A 90 -1.11 9.62 11.09
C GLU A 90 -2.10 10.20 10.06
N GLN A 91 -1.83 10.01 8.75
CA GLN A 91 -2.78 10.41 7.71
C GLN A 91 -4.12 9.69 7.87
N PHE A 92 -4.11 8.41 8.22
CA PHE A 92 -5.33 7.64 8.44
C PHE A 92 -6.11 8.17 9.64
N ALA A 93 -5.42 8.44 10.76
CA ALA A 93 -6.02 9.02 11.96
C ALA A 93 -6.61 10.41 11.67
N SER A 94 -5.83 11.29 11.03
CA SER A 94 -6.29 12.64 10.66
C SER A 94 -7.48 12.63 9.70
N MET A 95 -7.52 11.66 8.76
CA MET A 95 -8.66 11.49 7.85
C MET A 95 -9.92 11.06 8.62
N ALA A 96 -9.80 10.15 9.57
CA ALA A 96 -10.91 9.71 10.41
C ALA A 96 -11.47 10.88 11.25
N GLU A 97 -10.61 11.75 11.79
CA GLU A 97 -11.04 12.97 12.49
C GLU A 97 -11.73 13.96 11.57
N ALA A 98 -11.23 14.15 10.34
CA ALA A 98 -11.87 15.01 9.35
C ALA A 98 -13.31 14.55 9.03
N HIS A 99 -13.56 13.23 9.11
CA HIS A 99 -14.89 12.62 8.99
C HIS A 99 -15.67 12.57 10.31
N LYS A 100 -15.18 13.25 11.37
CA LYS A 100 -15.82 13.37 12.70
C LYS A 100 -15.97 12.04 13.43
N LEU A 101 -15.07 11.12 13.23
CA LEU A 101 -14.94 9.93 14.06
C LEU A 101 -14.22 10.30 15.36
N LYS A 102 -14.47 9.54 16.41
CA LYS A 102 -13.72 9.60 17.67
C LYS A 102 -12.47 8.73 17.52
N VAL A 103 -11.31 9.35 17.31
CA VAL A 103 -10.05 8.64 17.09
C VAL A 103 -9.29 8.47 18.40
N ILE A 104 -8.96 7.22 18.72
CA ILE A 104 -8.03 6.85 19.79
C ILE A 104 -6.68 6.55 19.10
N ARG A 105 -5.73 7.49 19.23
CA ARG A 105 -4.36 7.27 18.75
C ARG A 105 -3.60 6.44 19.76
N VAL A 106 -2.94 5.39 19.29
CA VAL A 106 -1.97 4.63 20.06
C VAL A 106 -0.59 4.98 19.51
N GLU A 107 0.10 5.88 20.22
CA GLU A 107 1.41 6.37 19.78
C GLU A 107 2.46 5.26 19.90
N ILE A 108 3.14 4.98 18.78
CA ILE A 108 4.22 4.00 18.67
C ILE A 108 5.50 4.76 18.35
N ASP A 109 6.57 4.44 19.01
CA ASP A 109 7.88 5.03 18.73
C ASP A 109 8.29 4.79 17.27
N LEU A 110 8.80 5.83 16.62
CA LEU A 110 9.22 5.74 15.21
C LEU A 110 10.30 4.67 15.05
N GLY A 111 10.09 3.80 14.07
CA GLY A 111 10.95 2.65 13.81
C GLY A 111 10.53 1.37 14.54
N GLU A 112 9.53 1.42 15.42
CA GLU A 112 8.92 0.24 16.02
C GLU A 112 7.66 -0.20 15.27
N ALA A 113 7.39 -1.50 15.28
CA ALA A 113 6.10 -2.04 14.85
C ALA A 113 5.07 -1.92 15.97
N ALA A 114 3.80 -1.84 15.61
CA ALA A 114 2.73 -1.79 16.57
C ALA A 114 2.64 -3.13 17.34
N ASP A 115 2.81 -3.06 18.64
CA ASP A 115 2.62 -4.18 19.55
C ASP A 115 1.11 -4.47 19.66
N VAL A 116 0.72 -5.67 19.26
CA VAL A 116 -0.69 -6.06 19.17
C VAL A 116 -1.36 -5.98 20.53
N ASP A 117 -0.73 -6.52 21.59
CA ASP A 117 -1.33 -6.56 22.93
C ASP A 117 -1.56 -5.15 23.46
N LYS A 118 -0.57 -4.24 23.31
CA LYS A 118 -0.70 -2.84 23.70
C LYS A 118 -1.79 -2.11 22.93
N VAL A 119 -1.90 -2.34 21.61
CA VAL A 119 -2.96 -1.72 20.81
C VAL A 119 -4.33 -2.24 21.22
N MET A 120 -4.45 -3.53 21.50
CA MET A 120 -5.72 -4.15 21.91
C MET A 120 -6.20 -3.68 23.28
N GLU A 121 -5.34 -3.17 24.17
CA GLU A 121 -5.76 -2.52 25.42
C GLU A 121 -6.68 -1.30 25.19
N HIS A 122 -6.60 -0.69 24.00
CA HIS A 122 -7.42 0.45 23.60
C HIS A 122 -8.70 0.07 22.83
N VAL A 123 -8.83 -1.19 22.43
CA VAL A 123 -10.02 -1.70 21.72
C VAL A 123 -11.04 -2.15 22.74
N THR A 124 -12.23 -1.53 22.70
CA THR A 124 -13.35 -1.80 23.61
C THR A 124 -14.58 -2.28 22.84
N GLU A 125 -15.66 -2.62 23.51
CA GLU A 125 -16.96 -2.94 22.91
C GLU A 125 -17.56 -1.77 22.08
N ASN A 126 -17.11 -0.53 22.34
CA ASN A 126 -17.53 0.66 21.61
C ASN A 126 -16.71 0.91 20.34
N THR A 127 -15.56 0.27 20.21
CA THR A 127 -14.65 0.47 19.07
C THR A 127 -15.26 -0.17 17.81
N LYS A 128 -15.49 0.64 16.77
CA LYS A 128 -16.06 0.20 15.49
C LYS A 128 -15.02 -0.21 14.48
N GLY A 129 -13.80 0.31 14.59
CA GLY A 129 -12.70 -0.01 13.68
C GLY A 129 -11.33 0.12 14.31
N LEU A 130 -10.44 -0.79 13.91
CA LEU A 130 -9.00 -0.74 14.13
C LEU A 130 -8.32 -0.51 12.77
N PHE A 131 -7.61 0.61 12.62
CA PHE A 131 -6.99 1.03 11.36
C PHE A 131 -5.50 0.78 11.40
N VAL A 132 -5.03 -0.25 10.70
CA VAL A 132 -3.62 -0.66 10.69
C VAL A 132 -3.00 -0.43 9.32
N VAL A 133 -1.93 0.35 9.25
CA VAL A 133 -1.09 0.43 8.06
C VAL A 133 -0.23 -0.83 7.98
N HIS A 134 -0.39 -1.63 6.93
CA HIS A 134 0.38 -2.85 6.72
C HIS A 134 1.88 -2.58 6.66
N ASN A 135 2.24 -1.55 5.89
CA ASN A 135 3.63 -1.19 5.64
C ASN A 135 3.79 0.33 5.71
N GLU A 136 4.28 0.82 6.84
CA GLU A 136 4.52 2.25 7.08
C GLU A 136 5.77 2.69 6.32
N SER A 137 5.56 3.20 5.12
CA SER A 137 6.65 3.53 4.21
C SER A 137 7.43 4.82 4.56
N SER A 138 7.01 5.58 5.55
CA SER A 138 7.79 6.70 6.08
C SER A 138 8.92 6.23 6.98
N THR A 139 8.71 5.16 7.75
CA THR A 139 9.66 4.59 8.71
C THR A 139 10.28 3.26 8.25
N GLY A 140 9.72 2.64 7.20
CA GLY A 140 10.17 1.33 6.70
C GLY A 140 9.75 0.15 7.57
N VAL A 141 8.67 0.29 8.33
CA VAL A 141 8.16 -0.73 9.27
C VAL A 141 6.96 -1.46 8.71
N THR A 142 6.92 -2.77 8.86
CA THR A 142 5.77 -3.64 8.52
C THR A 142 5.09 -4.13 9.79
N ASN A 143 3.76 -4.04 9.85
CA ASN A 143 2.95 -4.53 10.97
C ASN A 143 2.43 -5.96 10.72
N ASP A 144 2.27 -6.73 11.79
CA ASP A 144 1.76 -8.10 11.76
C ASP A 144 0.22 -8.14 11.69
N LEU A 145 -0.32 -8.02 10.48
CA LEU A 145 -1.77 -8.05 10.24
C LEU A 145 -2.42 -9.36 10.69
N LYS A 146 -1.70 -10.47 10.56
CA LYS A 146 -2.21 -11.79 11.00
C LYS A 146 -2.47 -11.81 12.50
N ALA A 147 -1.56 -11.22 13.29
CA ALA A 147 -1.72 -11.13 14.73
C ALA A 147 -2.88 -10.21 15.13
N PHE A 148 -3.05 -9.07 14.46
CA PHE A 148 -4.20 -8.17 14.66
C PHE A 148 -5.53 -8.85 14.32
N GLY A 149 -5.63 -9.52 13.17
CA GLY A 149 -6.85 -10.22 12.79
C GLY A 149 -7.20 -11.36 13.73
N LYS A 150 -6.19 -12.07 14.26
CA LYS A 150 -6.40 -13.08 15.30
C LYS A 150 -6.90 -12.47 16.61
N ALA A 151 -6.36 -11.33 17.01
CA ALA A 151 -6.77 -10.63 18.25
C ALA A 151 -8.22 -10.11 18.17
N LEU A 152 -8.72 -9.81 16.97
CA LEU A 152 -10.10 -9.38 16.72
C LEU A 152 -11.05 -10.53 16.36
N GLU A 153 -10.63 -11.78 16.44
CA GLU A 153 -11.50 -12.92 16.14
C GLU A 153 -12.73 -12.94 17.06
N GLY A 154 -13.90 -12.99 16.46
CA GLY A 154 -15.17 -12.93 17.17
C GLY A 154 -15.62 -11.54 17.64
N SER A 155 -14.84 -10.48 17.36
CA SER A 155 -15.21 -9.09 17.64
C SER A 155 -16.03 -8.48 16.50
N ASP A 156 -16.93 -7.54 16.85
CA ASP A 156 -17.63 -6.70 15.88
C ASP A 156 -16.76 -5.55 15.34
N THR A 157 -15.60 -5.29 15.92
CA THR A 157 -14.63 -4.27 15.46
C THR A 157 -14.08 -4.64 14.09
N LEU A 158 -14.19 -3.74 13.11
CA LEU A 158 -13.61 -3.95 11.79
C LEU A 158 -12.09 -3.79 11.81
N LEU A 159 -11.35 -4.69 11.16
CA LEU A 159 -9.94 -4.49 10.86
C LEU A 159 -9.79 -3.89 9.47
N ILE A 160 -9.35 -2.64 9.41
CA ILE A 160 -9.12 -1.90 8.16
C ILE A 160 -7.62 -1.77 7.92
N THR A 161 -7.17 -2.20 6.76
CA THR A 161 -5.76 -2.22 6.43
C THR A 161 -5.42 -1.38 5.21
N ASP A 162 -4.56 -0.36 5.41
CA ASP A 162 -3.83 0.27 4.32
C ASP A 162 -2.66 -0.62 3.90
N SER A 163 -2.82 -1.30 2.77
CA SER A 163 -1.75 -2.07 2.11
C SER A 163 -1.29 -1.44 0.80
N VAL A 164 -1.35 -0.11 0.69
CA VAL A 164 -0.94 0.63 -0.51
C VAL A 164 0.50 0.32 -0.88
N SER A 165 1.43 0.35 0.06
CA SER A 165 2.85 0.03 -0.19
C SER A 165 3.22 -1.43 0.12
N GLY A 166 2.23 -2.24 0.54
CA GLY A 166 2.41 -3.66 0.84
C GLY A 166 1.91 -4.59 -0.26
N ALA A 167 0.64 -4.45 -0.67
CA ALA A 167 -0.02 -5.38 -1.58
C ALA A 167 0.71 -5.53 -2.93
N GLY A 168 0.96 -6.77 -3.33
CA GLY A 168 1.74 -7.13 -4.51
C GLY A 168 3.25 -7.26 -4.25
N GLY A 169 3.77 -6.73 -3.14
CA GLY A 169 5.17 -6.89 -2.74
C GLY A 169 5.36 -7.62 -1.41
N LEU A 170 4.37 -7.50 -0.53
CA LEU A 170 4.23 -8.28 0.70
C LEU A 170 3.03 -9.20 0.59
N GLU A 171 3.13 -10.34 1.26
CA GLU A 171 2.00 -11.24 1.37
C GLU A 171 0.88 -10.59 2.18
N ILE A 172 -0.34 -10.72 1.69
CA ILE A 172 -1.57 -10.41 2.40
C ILE A 172 -2.57 -11.54 2.16
N ARG A 173 -3.27 -11.96 3.20
CA ARG A 173 -4.28 -13.03 3.16
C ARG A 173 -5.54 -12.51 3.83
N MET A 174 -6.31 -11.71 3.10
CA MET A 174 -7.45 -11.00 3.66
C MET A 174 -8.37 -11.94 4.44
N ASP A 175 -8.81 -13.03 3.81
CA ASP A 175 -9.78 -13.95 4.43
C ASP A 175 -9.17 -14.75 5.57
N GLU A 176 -7.97 -15.31 5.37
CA GLU A 176 -7.30 -16.16 6.37
C GLU A 176 -6.86 -15.36 7.62
N TRP A 177 -6.53 -14.08 7.45
CA TRP A 177 -6.10 -13.20 8.54
C TRP A 177 -7.23 -12.36 9.11
N ASN A 178 -8.50 -12.67 8.81
CA ASN A 178 -9.68 -11.95 9.31
C ASN A 178 -9.61 -10.43 9.10
N ILE A 179 -9.10 -9.96 7.96
CA ILE A 179 -9.06 -8.55 7.62
C ILE A 179 -10.40 -8.18 6.98
N ASP A 180 -11.06 -7.14 7.49
CA ASP A 180 -12.38 -6.75 6.99
C ASP A 180 -12.31 -5.83 5.79
N ILE A 181 -11.31 -4.94 5.73
CA ILE A 181 -11.11 -4.05 4.59
C ILE A 181 -9.63 -4.01 4.25
N VAL A 182 -9.32 -4.34 2.99
CA VAL A 182 -7.99 -4.16 2.40
C VAL A 182 -8.07 -3.09 1.33
N LEU A 183 -7.16 -2.13 1.38
CA LEU A 183 -7.02 -1.14 0.33
C LEU A 183 -5.60 -1.06 -0.22
N SER A 184 -5.49 -0.73 -1.52
CA SER A 184 -4.22 -0.59 -2.24
C SER A 184 -4.33 0.38 -3.41
N SER A 185 -3.24 0.55 -4.17
CA SER A 185 -3.21 1.42 -5.35
C SER A 185 -2.24 0.93 -6.42
N SER A 186 -2.42 1.41 -7.65
CA SER A 186 -1.74 0.91 -8.84
C SER A 186 -0.24 1.24 -8.92
N GLN A 187 0.21 2.38 -8.35
CA GLN A 187 1.55 2.94 -8.55
C GLN A 187 2.63 2.45 -7.58
N LYS A 188 2.38 1.37 -6.87
CA LYS A 188 3.28 0.76 -5.90
C LYS A 188 3.81 -0.57 -6.42
N ALA A 189 3.83 -1.62 -5.62
CA ALA A 189 4.31 -2.93 -6.05
C ALA A 189 3.54 -3.53 -7.25
N LEU A 190 2.35 -3.01 -7.57
CA LEU A 190 1.60 -3.39 -8.78
C LEU A 190 2.14 -2.76 -10.07
N MET A 191 3.18 -1.93 -10.04
CA MET A 191 3.96 -1.46 -11.19
C MET A 191 3.16 -0.78 -12.31
N ALA A 192 1.99 -0.21 -12.00
CA ALA A 192 1.17 0.50 -12.97
C ALA A 192 1.16 2.02 -12.67
N PRO A 193 0.79 2.87 -13.63
CA PRO A 193 0.68 4.30 -13.40
C PRO A 193 -0.29 4.63 -12.27
N ALA A 194 -0.05 5.74 -11.56
CA ALA A 194 -0.97 6.26 -10.55
C ALA A 194 -2.33 6.61 -11.17
N GLY A 195 -3.40 6.48 -10.40
CA GLY A 195 -4.75 6.88 -10.79
C GLY A 195 -5.83 5.82 -10.59
N LEU A 196 -5.45 4.62 -10.14
CA LEU A 196 -6.39 3.60 -9.69
C LEU A 196 -6.08 3.19 -8.25
N ALA A 197 -7.15 2.99 -7.48
CA ALA A 197 -7.10 2.40 -6.16
C ALA A 197 -8.03 1.18 -6.10
N PHE A 198 -7.76 0.30 -5.17
CA PHE A 198 -8.43 -0.98 -5.03
C PHE A 198 -8.89 -1.14 -3.59
N ILE A 199 -10.11 -1.62 -3.39
CA ILE A 199 -10.66 -1.88 -2.07
C ILE A 199 -11.49 -3.15 -2.09
N SER A 200 -11.32 -3.98 -1.06
CA SER A 200 -12.12 -5.18 -0.82
C SER A 200 -12.73 -5.12 0.57
N LEU A 201 -13.96 -5.60 0.70
CA LEU A 201 -14.73 -5.61 1.94
C LEU A 201 -15.19 -7.04 2.25
N SER A 202 -15.04 -7.45 3.53
CA SER A 202 -15.64 -8.67 4.08
C SER A 202 -17.15 -8.53 4.22
N ASP A 203 -17.87 -9.63 4.44
CA ASP A 203 -19.30 -9.59 4.75
C ASP A 203 -19.60 -8.74 6.00
N LYS A 204 -18.72 -8.79 7.02
CA LYS A 204 -18.83 -7.95 8.22
C LYS A 204 -18.73 -6.46 7.85
N ALA A 205 -17.79 -6.07 7.00
CA ALA A 205 -17.66 -4.70 6.52
C ALA A 205 -18.86 -4.28 5.64
N TRP A 206 -19.38 -5.16 4.81
CA TRP A 206 -20.60 -4.89 4.04
C TRP A 206 -21.81 -4.62 4.93
N LYS A 207 -21.98 -5.38 6.01
CA LYS A 207 -23.03 -5.13 6.99
C LYS A 207 -22.91 -3.75 7.63
N ALA A 208 -21.69 -3.28 7.92
CA ALA A 208 -21.47 -1.94 8.45
C ALA A 208 -21.91 -0.83 7.47
N THR A 209 -21.86 -1.08 6.16
CA THR A 209 -22.31 -0.09 5.15
C THR A 209 -23.81 0.23 5.23
N GLU A 210 -24.61 -0.65 5.84
CA GLU A 210 -26.06 -0.49 5.97
C GLU A 210 -26.44 0.59 6.99
N SER A 211 -25.60 0.81 8.00
CA SER A 211 -25.83 1.79 9.07
C SER A 211 -24.98 3.06 8.96
N SER A 212 -23.99 3.09 8.04
CA SER A 212 -23.11 4.25 7.83
C SER A 212 -23.90 5.49 7.40
N ASN A 213 -23.67 6.62 8.10
CA ASN A 213 -24.34 7.89 7.83
C ASN A 213 -23.40 8.99 7.29
N LEU A 214 -22.12 8.70 7.08
CA LEU A 214 -21.20 9.66 6.48
C LEU A 214 -21.62 9.96 5.03
N PRO A 215 -21.53 11.24 4.59
CA PRO A 215 -21.89 11.62 3.23
C PRO A 215 -20.97 10.98 2.21
N LYS A 216 -21.55 10.34 1.19
CA LYS A 216 -20.83 9.69 0.10
C LYS A 216 -21.59 9.81 -1.20
N PHE A 217 -20.90 10.04 -2.29
CA PHE A 217 -21.48 10.09 -3.64
C PHE A 217 -20.55 9.45 -4.67
N TYR A 218 -19.29 9.96 -4.76
CA TYR A 218 -18.31 9.43 -5.71
C TYR A 218 -17.79 8.05 -5.28
N PHE A 219 -17.52 7.88 -4.01
CA PHE A 219 -17.03 6.65 -3.40
C PHE A 219 -18.14 5.79 -2.77
N ASP A 220 -19.38 5.89 -3.26
CA ASP A 220 -20.46 5.01 -2.80
C ASP A 220 -20.23 3.56 -3.28
N LEU A 221 -19.77 2.71 -2.35
CA LEU A 221 -19.47 1.29 -2.63
C LEU A 221 -20.75 0.46 -2.83
N ASN A 222 -21.88 0.84 -2.24
CA ASN A 222 -23.16 0.18 -2.51
C ASN A 222 -23.60 0.41 -3.96
N LYS A 223 -23.38 1.62 -4.48
CA LYS A 223 -23.59 1.91 -5.90
C LYS A 223 -22.59 1.14 -6.76
N SER A 224 -21.32 1.10 -6.37
CA SER A 224 -20.27 0.37 -7.08
C SER A 224 -20.57 -1.12 -7.15
N ARG A 225 -21.11 -1.73 -6.07
CA ARG A 225 -21.51 -3.14 -6.01
C ARG A 225 -22.57 -3.48 -7.06
N LYS A 226 -23.59 -2.62 -7.22
CA LYS A 226 -24.64 -2.81 -8.24
C LYS A 226 -24.08 -2.77 -9.67
N PHE A 227 -23.15 -1.85 -9.96
CA PHE A 227 -22.51 -1.78 -11.28
C PHE A 227 -21.56 -2.95 -11.53
N GLN A 228 -20.94 -3.47 -10.49
CA GLN A 228 -20.04 -4.61 -10.59
C GLN A 228 -20.73 -5.91 -11.01
N GLU A 229 -22.03 -6.08 -10.73
CA GLU A 229 -22.84 -7.22 -11.20
C GLU A 229 -22.84 -7.34 -12.74
N ILE A 230 -22.67 -6.22 -13.43
CA ILE A 230 -22.53 -6.15 -14.89
C ILE A 230 -21.10 -5.83 -15.35
N ASN A 231 -20.11 -6.03 -14.49
CA ASN A 231 -18.68 -5.77 -14.73
C ASN A 231 -18.40 -4.34 -15.18
N GLN A 232 -19.06 -3.35 -14.57
CA GLN A 232 -18.90 -1.93 -14.88
C GLN A 232 -18.63 -1.11 -13.60
N THR A 233 -18.35 0.17 -13.81
CA THR A 233 -18.19 1.16 -12.74
C THR A 233 -19.32 2.20 -12.81
N PRO A 234 -19.73 2.79 -11.67
CA PRO A 234 -20.80 3.80 -11.66
C PRO A 234 -20.40 5.10 -12.37
N ASN A 235 -19.13 5.45 -12.32
CA ASN A 235 -18.55 6.65 -12.92
C ASN A 235 -17.60 6.25 -14.04
N THR A 236 -17.23 7.20 -14.91
CA THR A 236 -16.26 6.95 -16.00
C THR A 236 -14.90 6.57 -15.40
N PRO A 237 -14.37 5.39 -15.72
CA PRO A 237 -13.08 4.94 -15.19
C PRO A 237 -11.91 5.47 -16.02
N ALA A 238 -10.71 5.44 -15.44
CA ALA A 238 -9.47 5.72 -16.14
C ALA A 238 -9.07 4.53 -17.04
N VAL A 239 -9.71 4.39 -18.20
CA VAL A 239 -9.61 3.22 -19.09
C VAL A 239 -8.17 2.86 -19.46
N TYR A 240 -7.32 3.84 -19.74
CA TYR A 240 -5.91 3.60 -20.07
C TYR A 240 -5.12 3.03 -18.90
N ASN A 241 -5.42 3.49 -17.68
CA ASN A 241 -4.82 2.91 -16.48
C ASN A 241 -5.33 1.48 -16.22
N MET A 242 -6.56 1.17 -16.64
CA MET A 242 -7.07 -0.21 -16.59
C MET A 242 -6.28 -1.13 -17.51
N PHE A 243 -5.95 -0.70 -18.73
CA PHE A 243 -5.05 -1.45 -19.62
C PHE A 243 -3.68 -1.69 -18.98
N ALA A 244 -3.14 -0.66 -18.31
CA ALA A 244 -1.86 -0.76 -17.62
C ALA A 244 -1.91 -1.76 -16.45
N VAL A 245 -2.96 -1.71 -15.63
CA VAL A 245 -3.11 -2.62 -14.48
C VAL A 245 -3.34 -4.05 -14.95
N GLU A 246 -4.13 -4.28 -16.01
CA GLU A 246 -4.30 -5.62 -16.59
C GLU A 246 -2.95 -6.22 -16.97
N GLU A 247 -2.12 -5.45 -17.67
CA GLU A 247 -0.82 -5.92 -18.13
C GLU A 247 0.18 -6.08 -16.97
N ALA A 248 0.14 -5.20 -16.00
CA ALA A 248 0.97 -5.32 -14.79
C ALA A 248 0.64 -6.60 -14.00
N LEU A 249 -0.63 -6.94 -13.87
CA LEU A 249 -1.07 -8.19 -13.26
C LEU A 249 -0.62 -9.42 -14.07
N ASN A 250 -0.64 -9.34 -15.42
CA ASN A 250 -0.10 -10.41 -16.26
C ASN A 250 1.37 -10.67 -15.95
N ILE A 251 2.19 -9.61 -15.87
CA ILE A 251 3.63 -9.72 -15.53
C ILE A 251 3.81 -10.37 -14.15
N ILE A 252 3.05 -9.94 -13.15
CA ILE A 252 3.11 -10.50 -11.80
C ILE A 252 2.77 -12.00 -11.79
N PHE A 253 1.75 -12.40 -12.54
CA PHE A 253 1.34 -13.81 -12.58
C PHE A 253 2.22 -14.67 -13.49
N GLU A 254 2.86 -14.12 -14.51
CA GLU A 254 3.89 -14.78 -15.31
C GLU A 254 5.13 -15.10 -14.46
N GLU A 255 5.56 -14.18 -13.57
CA GLU A 255 6.62 -14.41 -12.60
C GLU A 255 6.17 -15.40 -11.51
N GLY A 256 4.90 -15.38 -11.17
CA GLY A 256 4.30 -16.11 -10.05
C GLY A 256 4.38 -15.31 -8.74
N LEU A 257 3.25 -15.14 -8.07
CA LEU A 257 3.13 -14.24 -6.91
C LEU A 257 4.11 -14.57 -5.77
N ASP A 258 4.35 -15.86 -5.49
CA ASP A 258 5.31 -16.27 -4.46
C ASP A 258 6.76 -15.94 -4.86
N ASN A 259 7.10 -16.00 -6.15
CA ASN A 259 8.40 -15.56 -6.66
C ASN A 259 8.55 -14.04 -6.57
N VAL A 260 7.47 -13.29 -6.83
CA VAL A 260 7.45 -11.83 -6.62
C VAL A 260 7.75 -11.48 -5.17
N TYR A 261 7.10 -12.13 -4.20
CA TYR A 261 7.41 -11.93 -2.77
C TYR A 261 8.85 -12.28 -2.41
N LYS A 262 9.35 -13.41 -2.94
CA LYS A 262 10.73 -13.83 -2.75
C LYS A 262 11.72 -12.79 -3.29
N ARG A 263 11.50 -12.29 -4.50
CA ARG A 263 12.33 -11.25 -5.11
C ARG A 263 12.34 -9.96 -4.26
N HIS A 264 11.19 -9.52 -3.76
CA HIS A 264 11.12 -8.35 -2.88
C HIS A 264 11.91 -8.57 -1.59
N MET A 265 11.82 -9.74 -0.99
CA MET A 265 12.58 -10.11 0.20
C MET A 265 14.09 -10.12 -0.09
N GLU A 266 14.53 -10.76 -1.18
CA GLU A 266 15.93 -10.82 -1.58
C GLU A 266 16.50 -9.43 -1.89
N ASN A 267 15.73 -8.60 -2.60
CA ASN A 267 16.10 -7.22 -2.91
C ASN A 267 16.29 -6.38 -1.63
N SER A 268 15.34 -6.45 -0.71
CA SER A 268 15.40 -5.75 0.58
C SER A 268 16.61 -6.23 1.40
N GLN A 269 16.83 -7.54 1.47
CA GLN A 269 17.97 -8.14 2.16
C GLN A 269 19.30 -7.64 1.57
N GLN A 270 19.44 -7.62 0.25
CA GLN A 270 20.62 -7.13 -0.45
C GLN A 270 20.91 -5.65 -0.13
N VAL A 271 19.88 -4.79 -0.09
CA VAL A 271 20.02 -3.40 0.33
C VAL A 271 20.52 -3.33 1.77
N ILE A 272 19.87 -4.03 2.71
CA ILE A 272 20.22 -4.01 4.14
C ILE A 272 21.68 -4.45 4.35
N GLU A 273 22.06 -5.59 3.78
CA GLU A 273 23.44 -6.09 3.88
C GLU A 273 24.47 -5.16 3.24
N GLY A 274 24.12 -4.56 2.11
CA GLY A 274 24.98 -3.64 1.38
C GLY A 274 25.22 -2.33 2.13
N ILE A 275 24.17 -1.69 2.65
CA ILE A 275 24.31 -0.45 3.41
C ILE A 275 25.08 -0.66 4.71
N ARG A 276 24.89 -1.81 5.40
CA ARG A 276 25.63 -2.16 6.62
C ARG A 276 27.15 -2.28 6.35
N LYS A 277 27.53 -2.86 5.21
CA LYS A 277 28.95 -2.90 4.79
C LYS A 277 29.56 -1.51 4.54
N LEU A 278 28.72 -0.52 4.22
CA LEU A 278 29.10 0.87 4.01
C LEU A 278 29.00 1.73 5.29
N GLY A 279 28.68 1.13 6.44
CA GLY A 279 28.62 1.80 7.74
C GLY A 279 27.29 2.47 8.06
N TYR A 280 26.24 2.20 7.29
CA TYR A 280 24.87 2.63 7.59
C TYR A 280 24.08 1.50 8.24
N ASP A 281 22.90 1.81 8.76
CA ASP A 281 21.95 0.82 9.23
C ASP A 281 20.51 1.18 8.77
N ILE A 282 19.57 0.30 9.04
CA ILE A 282 18.14 0.56 8.81
C ILE A 282 17.58 1.42 9.93
N PHE A 283 16.54 2.19 9.64
CA PHE A 283 15.82 2.98 10.65
C PHE A 283 14.89 2.14 11.53
N PRO A 284 14.21 1.08 11.04
CA PRO A 284 13.48 0.14 11.90
C PRO A 284 14.36 -0.41 13.00
N LYS A 285 13.84 -0.45 14.24
CA LYS A 285 14.59 -0.91 15.43
C LYS A 285 14.79 -2.42 15.50
N ASP A 286 14.04 -3.20 14.72
CA ASP A 286 14.12 -4.66 14.63
C ASP A 286 14.02 -5.10 13.16
N ASP A 287 15.02 -5.85 12.70
CA ASP A 287 15.08 -6.41 11.34
C ASP A 287 13.85 -7.27 10.98
N LYS A 288 13.21 -7.87 11.98
CA LYS A 288 12.01 -8.67 11.81
C LYS A 288 10.87 -7.87 11.19
N TYR A 289 10.74 -6.62 11.57
CA TYR A 289 9.69 -5.73 11.13
C TYR A 289 10.12 -4.77 9.99
N ALA A 290 11.39 -4.89 9.54
CA ALA A 290 11.84 -4.12 8.40
C ALA A 290 11.03 -4.47 7.14
N SER A 291 10.57 -3.45 6.44
CA SER A 291 9.80 -3.59 5.20
C SER A 291 10.58 -4.36 4.12
N ARG A 292 9.87 -5.18 3.35
CA ARG A 292 10.45 -5.90 2.20
C ARG A 292 10.19 -5.19 0.87
N THR A 293 9.42 -4.10 0.87
CA THR A 293 9.15 -3.31 -0.33
C THR A 293 9.95 -2.01 -0.41
N LEU A 294 10.59 -1.64 0.69
CA LEU A 294 11.52 -0.50 0.78
C LEU A 294 12.47 -0.67 1.95
N THR A 295 13.57 0.05 1.93
CA THR A 295 14.48 0.18 3.07
C THR A 295 14.57 1.64 3.48
N ALA A 296 14.18 1.97 4.72
CA ALA A 296 14.47 3.26 5.34
C ALA A 296 15.89 3.19 5.92
N VAL A 297 16.80 3.94 5.32
CA VAL A 297 18.23 3.93 5.69
C VAL A 297 18.49 5.04 6.68
N TYR A 298 19.06 4.69 7.83
CA TYR A 298 19.44 5.64 8.87
C TYR A 298 20.82 6.24 8.56
N ALA A 299 20.86 7.55 8.33
CA ALA A 299 22.05 8.33 7.97
C ALA A 299 21.97 9.69 8.65
N PRO A 300 22.17 9.78 9.99
CA PRO A 300 21.88 10.97 10.79
C PRO A 300 22.65 12.19 10.30
N GLY A 301 21.92 13.27 10.03
CA GLY A 301 22.40 14.54 9.52
C GLY A 301 22.97 14.52 8.09
N LYS A 302 22.96 13.35 7.40
CA LYS A 302 23.54 13.19 6.05
C LYS A 302 22.54 12.80 4.98
N ALA A 303 21.30 12.45 5.36
CA ALA A 303 20.33 11.86 4.45
C ALA A 303 20.08 12.70 3.19
N LYS A 304 19.94 14.01 3.33
CA LYS A 304 19.70 14.94 2.21
C LYS A 304 20.88 15.01 1.23
N ASP A 305 22.09 15.05 1.73
CA ASP A 305 23.32 15.11 0.91
C ASP A 305 23.52 13.80 0.15
N ILE A 306 23.23 12.66 0.80
CA ILE A 306 23.27 11.34 0.15
C ILE A 306 22.24 11.25 -0.99
N VAL A 307 21.01 11.65 -0.75
CA VAL A 307 19.96 11.67 -1.81
C VAL A 307 20.40 12.51 -3.00
N LYS A 308 20.97 13.68 -2.76
CA LYS A 308 21.51 14.56 -3.81
C LYS A 308 22.66 13.91 -4.55
N GLY A 309 23.65 13.35 -3.84
CA GLY A 309 24.81 12.70 -4.44
C GLY A 309 24.46 11.44 -5.25
N LEU A 310 23.42 10.69 -4.83
CA LEU A 310 22.88 9.57 -5.60
C LEU A 310 22.23 10.07 -6.90
N ALA A 311 21.41 11.11 -6.83
CA ALA A 311 20.76 11.70 -8.00
C ALA A 311 21.76 12.20 -9.05
N GLU A 312 22.87 12.81 -8.64
CA GLU A 312 23.97 13.23 -9.53
C GLU A 312 24.64 12.06 -10.26
N GLN A 313 24.53 10.85 -9.70
CA GLN A 313 25.02 9.61 -10.32
C GLN A 313 23.95 8.88 -11.14
N GLY A 314 22.71 9.40 -11.18
CA GLY A 314 21.58 8.79 -11.90
C GLY A 314 20.81 7.75 -11.10
N ILE A 315 20.99 7.72 -9.77
CA ILE A 315 20.23 6.85 -8.86
C ILE A 315 19.21 7.70 -8.10
N ILE A 316 17.94 7.45 -8.34
CA ILE A 316 16.85 8.23 -7.74
C ILE A 316 16.21 7.45 -6.59
N VAL A 317 16.36 7.98 -5.37
CA VAL A 317 15.74 7.47 -4.14
C VAL A 317 14.87 8.55 -3.50
N ASN A 318 14.07 8.20 -2.50
CA ASN A 318 13.25 9.20 -1.80
C ASN A 318 13.97 9.77 -0.57
N ALA A 319 13.84 11.07 -0.36
CA ALA A 319 14.15 11.67 0.93
C ALA A 319 13.25 11.12 2.05
N GLY A 320 13.67 11.25 3.29
CA GLY A 320 12.85 10.99 4.46
C GLY A 320 11.67 11.95 4.54
N LEU A 321 10.73 11.65 5.42
CA LEU A 321 9.57 12.51 5.73
C LEU A 321 9.73 13.07 7.15
N PRO A 322 9.17 14.26 7.45
CA PRO A 322 9.17 14.77 8.82
C PRO A 322 8.57 13.74 9.80
N PRO A 323 9.06 13.66 11.06
CA PRO A 323 10.16 14.49 11.63
C PRO A 323 11.58 13.97 11.34
N ILE A 324 11.74 12.82 10.66
CA ILE A 324 13.01 12.12 10.45
C ILE A 324 13.70 12.45 9.11
N ALA A 325 13.27 13.51 8.43
CA ALA A 325 13.70 13.83 7.07
C ALA A 325 15.23 14.14 6.94
N ASP A 326 15.88 14.57 8.02
CA ASP A 326 17.29 14.88 8.01
C ASP A 326 18.19 13.65 8.29
N ASP A 327 17.58 12.61 8.88
CA ASP A 327 18.30 11.43 9.37
C ASP A 327 18.00 10.17 8.56
N VAL A 328 16.99 10.19 7.70
CA VAL A 328 16.54 9.01 6.96
C VAL A 328 16.35 9.32 5.49
N PHE A 329 16.80 8.42 4.62
CA PHE A 329 16.37 8.35 3.24
C PHE A 329 15.80 6.97 2.93
N ARG A 330 15.01 6.85 1.85
CA ARG A 330 14.25 5.63 1.58
C ARG A 330 14.57 5.09 0.20
N VAL A 331 14.95 3.82 0.16
CA VAL A 331 15.27 3.07 -1.06
C VAL A 331 14.11 2.13 -1.36
N GLY A 332 13.38 2.38 -2.44
CA GLY A 332 12.28 1.51 -2.87
C GLY A 332 12.83 0.25 -3.54
N THR A 333 12.39 -0.91 -3.07
CA THR A 333 12.71 -2.22 -3.65
C THR A 333 11.47 -2.90 -4.25
N MET A 334 10.35 -2.15 -4.32
CA MET A 334 9.05 -2.67 -4.77
C MET A 334 8.86 -2.58 -6.28
N GLY A 335 8.03 -3.47 -6.80
CA GLY A 335 7.60 -3.48 -8.18
C GLY A 335 8.69 -3.97 -9.13
N TYR A 336 8.99 -3.20 -10.18
CA TYR A 336 9.92 -3.56 -11.24
C TYR A 336 11.36 -3.16 -10.88
N VAL A 337 11.87 -3.75 -9.79
CA VAL A 337 13.24 -3.57 -9.29
C VAL A 337 13.92 -4.92 -9.22
N TYR A 338 15.14 -5.01 -9.74
CA TYR A 338 15.94 -6.22 -9.80
C TYR A 338 17.30 -6.03 -9.16
N LYS A 339 18.03 -7.13 -8.99
CA LYS A 339 19.34 -7.17 -8.34
C LYS A 339 20.33 -6.14 -8.91
N GLU A 340 20.34 -5.96 -10.22
CA GLU A 340 21.25 -5.06 -10.94
C GLU A 340 21.00 -3.59 -10.57
N ASP A 341 19.75 -3.22 -10.32
CA ASP A 341 19.39 -1.86 -9.89
C ASP A 341 19.93 -1.57 -8.48
N ILE A 342 19.90 -2.59 -7.61
CA ILE A 342 20.44 -2.51 -6.24
C ILE A 342 21.95 -2.50 -6.25
N ASP A 343 22.60 -3.30 -7.11
CA ASP A 343 24.05 -3.28 -7.27
C ASP A 343 24.53 -1.87 -7.71
N ALA A 344 23.82 -1.25 -8.65
CA ALA A 344 24.10 0.12 -9.11
C ALA A 344 23.92 1.15 -7.97
N PHE A 345 22.90 1.01 -7.15
CA PHE A 345 22.67 1.85 -5.97
C PHE A 345 23.82 1.73 -4.96
N LEU A 346 24.20 0.51 -4.60
CA LEU A 346 25.25 0.28 -3.61
C LEU A 346 26.62 0.77 -4.11
N GLU A 347 26.91 0.59 -5.40
CA GLU A 347 28.10 1.16 -6.03
C GLU A 347 28.10 2.69 -5.98
N ALA A 348 26.97 3.33 -6.30
CA ALA A 348 26.86 4.78 -6.24
C ALA A 348 26.99 5.31 -4.82
N LEU A 349 26.34 4.66 -3.85
CA LEU A 349 26.40 5.02 -2.42
C LEU A 349 27.84 4.94 -1.88
N SER A 350 28.62 3.92 -2.28
CA SER A 350 30.01 3.77 -1.85
C SER A 350 30.95 4.91 -2.28
N LYS A 351 30.55 5.71 -3.29
CA LYS A 351 31.33 6.85 -3.81
C LYS A 351 30.99 8.18 -3.13
N ILE A 352 29.94 8.20 -2.29
CA ILE A 352 29.48 9.40 -1.58
C ILE A 352 30.13 9.52 -0.20
N ASN A 353 30.68 8.45 0.33
CA ASN A 353 31.38 8.39 1.64
C ASN A 353 32.79 8.91 1.61
#